data_d926ef6ea0f4b2611a727a594257f3f0
#
_entry.id   d926ef6ea0f4b2611a727a594257f3f0
#
_cell.length_a   1.000
_cell.length_b   1.000
_cell.length_c   1.000
_cell.angle_alpha   90.00
_cell.angle_beta   90.00
_cell.angle_gamma   90.00
#
_symmetry.space_group_name_H-M   'P 1'
#
loop_
_entity.id
_entity.type
_entity.pdbx_description
1 polymer ?
#
loop_
_entity_poly.entity_id
_entity_poly.type
_entity_poly.pdbx_seq_one_letter_code
_entity_poly.pdbx_strand_id
1 'polypeptide(L)'
;MYILRSNYSNNSMALIQWAREQRLQNVTVVYVDTGWAAEGWLNHVALCESVVEGMGFKVEHLTPFSPFEDVMEMKGGFPSRERQWCALHLKGIPFLRWIEEIDPTTMATVLLPKSRVETNFTDIPEYIESCEYHGERRVWQPLFNININQRNALLAHAGLNPLPYPSQECAPCINSTVMSLRQLSAKDIEKTAALEDELEMPLFPPQDCGGASGIHAVVAWAADADPNRPGYRFGCSAAFGCGC
;
A
#
# COMPACT_ATOMS: atom_id res chain seq x y z
N MET A 1 -4.17 14.84 -17.89
CA MET A 1 -4.68 13.60 -17.24
C MET A 1 -4.00 13.44 -15.91
N TYR A 2 -4.75 13.06 -14.88
CA TYR A 2 -4.22 12.75 -13.56
C TYR A 2 -4.43 11.27 -13.26
N ILE A 3 -3.40 10.60 -12.77
CA ILE A 3 -3.45 9.19 -12.35
C ILE A 3 -3.20 9.14 -10.85
N LEU A 4 -4.20 8.74 -10.08
CA LEU A 4 -4.11 8.65 -8.64
C LEU A 4 -3.87 7.18 -8.25
N ARG A 5 -2.65 6.87 -7.78
CA ARG A 5 -2.37 5.53 -7.24
C ARG A 5 -2.97 5.41 -5.85
N SER A 6 -3.79 4.41 -5.69
CA SER A 6 -4.54 4.19 -4.45
C SER A 6 -4.34 2.77 -3.93
N ASN A 7 -4.29 2.63 -2.62
CA ASN A 7 -4.47 1.39 -1.90
C ASN A 7 -5.69 1.46 -0.97
N TYR A 8 -6.53 2.46 -1.19
CA TYR A 8 -7.74 2.74 -0.41
C TYR A 8 -7.52 2.87 1.10
N SER A 9 -6.28 3.21 1.52
CA SER A 9 -5.98 3.65 2.88
C SER A 9 -6.59 5.02 3.18
N ASN A 10 -6.50 5.43 4.45
CA ASN A 10 -6.95 6.77 4.86
C ASN A 10 -6.34 7.90 4.02
N ASN A 11 -5.04 7.83 3.71
CA ASN A 11 -4.38 8.85 2.91
C ASN A 11 -4.83 8.82 1.44
N SER A 12 -5.02 7.62 0.87
CA SER A 12 -5.51 7.49 -0.50
C SER A 12 -6.91 8.07 -0.65
N MET A 13 -7.82 7.75 0.27
CA MET A 13 -9.19 8.29 0.23
C MET A 13 -9.22 9.80 0.49
N ALA A 14 -8.36 10.31 1.37
CA ALA A 14 -8.21 11.75 1.57
C ALA A 14 -7.70 12.46 0.31
N LEU A 15 -6.72 11.86 -0.41
CA LEU A 15 -6.22 12.40 -1.68
C LEU A 15 -7.30 12.41 -2.77
N ILE A 16 -8.10 11.36 -2.85
CA ILE A 16 -9.23 11.29 -3.79
C ILE A 16 -10.24 12.40 -3.50
N GLN A 17 -10.62 12.58 -2.24
CA GLN A 17 -11.52 13.65 -1.83
C GLN A 17 -10.92 15.04 -2.09
N TRP A 18 -9.64 15.23 -1.79
CA TRP A 18 -8.93 16.46 -2.12
C TRP A 18 -8.98 16.76 -3.62
N ALA A 19 -8.69 15.78 -4.47
CA ALA A 19 -8.75 15.92 -5.92
C ALA A 19 -10.16 16.36 -6.40
N ARG A 20 -11.21 15.83 -5.78
CA ARG A 20 -12.59 16.25 -6.03
C ARG A 20 -12.82 17.70 -5.63
N GLU A 21 -12.37 18.14 -4.43
CA GLU A 21 -12.50 19.50 -3.94
C GLU A 21 -11.72 20.51 -4.81
N GLN A 22 -10.56 20.10 -5.32
CA GLN A 22 -9.80 20.88 -6.30
C GLN A 22 -10.43 20.88 -7.70
N ARG A 23 -11.51 20.13 -7.92
CA ARG A 23 -12.20 19.99 -9.22
C ARG A 23 -11.27 19.52 -10.33
N LEU A 24 -10.32 18.65 -10.00
CA LEU A 24 -9.44 18.07 -11.02
C LEU A 24 -10.25 17.30 -12.05
N GLN A 25 -9.93 17.54 -13.32
CA GLN A 25 -10.62 16.89 -14.44
C GLN A 25 -9.75 15.75 -14.98
N ASN A 26 -10.39 14.75 -15.58
CA ASN A 26 -9.72 13.60 -16.18
C ASN A 26 -8.81 12.86 -15.19
N VAL A 27 -9.41 12.48 -14.04
CA VAL A 27 -8.77 11.69 -12.97
C VAL A 27 -9.13 10.23 -13.13
N THR A 28 -8.12 9.37 -13.11
CA THR A 28 -8.27 7.91 -12.99
C THR A 28 -7.62 7.45 -11.69
N VAL A 29 -8.39 6.78 -10.86
CA VAL A 29 -7.91 6.15 -9.62
C VAL A 29 -7.54 4.71 -9.92
N VAL A 30 -6.30 4.33 -9.59
CA VAL A 30 -5.74 3.01 -9.94
C VAL A 30 -5.42 2.24 -8.66
N TYR A 31 -6.02 1.09 -8.51
CA TYR A 31 -5.69 0.10 -7.50
C TYR A 31 -5.00 -1.10 -8.15
N VAL A 32 -4.01 -1.67 -7.47
CA VAL A 32 -3.41 -2.95 -7.88
C VAL A 32 -3.70 -3.97 -6.80
N ASP A 33 -4.56 -4.95 -7.11
CA ASP A 33 -4.79 -6.10 -6.23
C ASP A 33 -3.56 -7.00 -6.26
N THR A 34 -2.85 -7.08 -5.15
CA THR A 34 -1.61 -7.85 -5.04
C THR A 34 -1.83 -9.38 -5.04
N GLY A 35 -3.08 -9.84 -4.89
CA GLY A 35 -3.40 -11.24 -4.60
C GLY A 35 -3.01 -11.67 -3.18
N TRP A 36 -2.43 -10.78 -2.39
CA TRP A 36 -1.93 -11.02 -1.03
C TRP A 36 -2.62 -10.11 0.00
N ALA A 37 -3.84 -9.66 -0.30
CA ALA A 37 -4.61 -8.81 0.61
C ALA A 37 -5.17 -9.60 1.80
N ALA A 38 -5.42 -8.91 2.92
CA ALA A 38 -6.12 -9.48 4.06
C ALA A 38 -7.51 -9.96 3.69
N GLU A 39 -8.00 -10.96 4.43
CA GLU A 39 -9.39 -11.40 4.30
C GLU A 39 -10.35 -10.22 4.49
N GLY A 40 -11.27 -10.04 3.55
CA GLY A 40 -12.24 -8.95 3.57
C GLY A 40 -11.74 -7.59 3.06
N TRP A 41 -10.43 -7.41 2.80
CA TRP A 41 -9.92 -6.14 2.27
C TRP A 41 -10.52 -5.78 0.91
N LEU A 42 -10.72 -6.74 0.04
CA LEU A 42 -11.34 -6.50 -1.28
C LEU A 42 -12.79 -6.00 -1.18
N ASN A 43 -13.53 -6.33 -0.11
CA ASN A 43 -14.85 -5.74 0.15
C ASN A 43 -14.74 -4.24 0.48
N HIS A 44 -13.70 -3.85 1.24
CA HIS A 44 -13.40 -2.44 1.49
C HIS A 44 -13.00 -1.72 0.19
N VAL A 45 -12.17 -2.36 -0.65
CA VAL A 45 -11.79 -1.84 -1.96
C VAL A 45 -13.03 -1.58 -2.82
N ALA A 46 -13.93 -2.55 -2.97
CA ALA A 46 -15.14 -2.40 -3.75
C ALA A 46 -16.06 -1.26 -3.24
N LEU A 47 -16.18 -1.10 -1.91
CA LEU A 47 -16.90 0.03 -1.31
C LEU A 47 -16.24 1.37 -1.68
N CYS A 48 -14.92 1.47 -1.57
CA CYS A 48 -14.19 2.68 -1.92
C CYS A 48 -14.29 3.00 -3.41
N GLU A 49 -14.20 2.00 -4.29
CA GLU A 49 -14.36 2.16 -5.74
C GLU A 49 -15.74 2.74 -6.07
N SER A 50 -16.80 2.22 -5.45
CA SER A 50 -18.15 2.76 -5.62
C SER A 50 -18.25 4.24 -5.18
N VAL A 51 -17.59 4.62 -4.09
CA VAL A 51 -17.51 6.03 -3.64
C VAL A 51 -16.78 6.88 -4.67
N VAL A 52 -15.66 6.40 -5.21
CA VAL A 52 -14.83 7.09 -6.22
C VAL A 52 -15.62 7.31 -7.51
N GLU A 53 -16.32 6.30 -8.00
CA GLU A 53 -17.20 6.39 -9.18
C GLU A 53 -18.34 7.40 -8.93
N GLY A 54 -18.94 7.39 -7.74
CA GLY A 54 -19.93 8.37 -7.31
C GLY A 54 -19.39 9.82 -7.28
N MET A 55 -18.08 10.01 -7.17
CA MET A 55 -17.42 11.31 -7.31
C MET A 55 -17.20 11.73 -8.77
N GLY A 56 -17.46 10.85 -9.74
CA GLY A 56 -17.27 11.09 -11.17
C GLY A 56 -15.85 10.79 -11.67
N PHE A 57 -15.04 10.09 -10.91
CA PHE A 57 -13.71 9.63 -11.33
C PHE A 57 -13.77 8.25 -11.97
N LYS A 58 -12.81 7.95 -12.83
CA LYS A 58 -12.63 6.60 -13.36
C LYS A 58 -11.89 5.75 -12.35
N VAL A 59 -12.23 4.47 -12.32
CA VAL A 59 -11.55 3.45 -11.50
C VAL A 59 -10.92 2.43 -12.43
N GLU A 60 -9.68 2.06 -12.12
CA GLU A 60 -8.95 0.97 -12.75
C GLU A 60 -8.45 0.00 -11.70
N HIS A 61 -8.77 -1.27 -11.89
CA HIS A 61 -8.40 -2.36 -11.00
C HIS A 61 -7.45 -3.29 -11.75
N LEU A 62 -6.17 -3.25 -11.35
CA LEU A 62 -5.10 -4.02 -11.98
C LEU A 62 -4.75 -5.24 -11.13
N THR A 63 -4.22 -6.25 -11.78
CA THR A 63 -3.68 -7.46 -11.13
C THR A 63 -2.23 -7.69 -11.57
N PRO A 64 -1.38 -8.32 -10.73
CA PRO A 64 -0.03 -8.71 -11.12
C PRO A 64 -0.08 -9.79 -12.20
N PHE A 65 1.01 -9.93 -12.94
CA PHE A 65 1.16 -10.95 -13.99
C PHE A 65 1.34 -12.35 -13.44
N SER A 66 1.89 -12.45 -12.26
CA SER A 66 2.08 -13.71 -11.54
C SER A 66 1.61 -13.55 -10.11
N PRO A 67 1.01 -14.58 -9.51
CA PRO A 67 0.69 -14.62 -8.09
C PRO A 67 1.92 -14.35 -7.22
N PHE A 68 1.67 -13.98 -5.96
CA PHE A 68 2.74 -13.73 -4.98
C PHE A 68 3.64 -14.96 -4.81
N GLU A 69 3.02 -16.14 -4.74
CA GLU A 69 3.67 -17.43 -4.54
C GLU A 69 4.66 -17.77 -5.68
N ASP A 70 4.25 -17.54 -6.94
CA ASP A 70 5.11 -17.78 -8.11
C ASP A 70 6.33 -16.85 -8.13
N VAL A 71 6.11 -15.56 -7.78
CA VAL A 71 7.21 -14.59 -7.69
C VAL A 71 8.13 -14.94 -6.54
N MET A 72 7.60 -15.40 -5.42
CA MET A 72 8.37 -15.83 -4.26
C MET A 72 9.28 -17.03 -4.60
N GLU A 73 8.75 -18.04 -5.30
CA GLU A 73 9.52 -19.19 -5.80
C GLU A 73 10.65 -18.73 -6.74
N MET A 74 10.33 -17.87 -7.72
CA MET A 74 11.31 -17.29 -8.64
C MET A 74 12.42 -16.51 -7.93
N LYS A 75 12.13 -15.87 -6.80
CA LYS A 75 13.09 -15.08 -6.01
C LYS A 75 13.84 -15.90 -4.97
N GLY A 76 13.45 -17.16 -4.78
CA GLY A 76 14.07 -18.07 -3.82
C GLY A 76 13.73 -17.74 -2.37
N GLY A 77 12.53 -17.19 -2.09
CA GLY A 77 12.04 -16.93 -0.75
C GLY A 77 11.24 -15.64 -0.59
N PHE A 78 10.85 -15.37 0.65
CA PHE A 78 10.09 -14.19 0.99
C PHE A 78 10.81 -12.86 0.69
N PRO A 79 10.06 -11.76 0.44
CA PRO A 79 10.66 -10.44 0.43
C PRO A 79 11.22 -10.09 1.81
N SER A 80 12.22 -9.22 1.86
CA SER A 80 12.74 -8.64 3.09
C SER A 80 12.64 -7.12 3.06
N ARG A 81 12.94 -6.46 4.17
CA ARG A 81 12.96 -4.99 4.23
C ARG A 81 14.01 -4.39 3.29
N GLU A 82 15.12 -5.10 3.08
CA GLU A 82 16.19 -4.69 2.18
C GLU A 82 15.89 -5.05 0.72
N ARG A 83 15.08 -6.10 0.49
CA ARG A 83 14.75 -6.62 -0.83
C ARG A 83 13.24 -6.69 -1.01
N GLN A 84 12.61 -5.54 -1.16
CA GLN A 84 11.16 -5.40 -1.32
C GLN A 84 10.73 -5.67 -2.78
N TRP A 85 11.14 -6.81 -3.33
CA TRP A 85 10.78 -7.21 -4.70
C TRP A 85 9.25 -7.29 -4.91
N CYS A 86 8.48 -7.55 -3.84
CA CYS A 86 7.03 -7.60 -3.89
C CYS A 86 6.43 -6.26 -4.36
N ALA A 87 6.98 -5.13 -3.92
CA ALA A 87 6.49 -3.81 -4.34
C ALA A 87 6.66 -3.60 -5.85
N LEU A 88 7.79 -4.03 -6.42
CA LEU A 88 8.05 -3.94 -7.86
C LEU A 88 7.16 -4.91 -8.65
N HIS A 89 7.20 -6.20 -8.31
CA HIS A 89 6.54 -7.24 -9.11
C HIS A 89 5.02 -7.23 -8.99
N LEU A 90 4.49 -7.00 -7.78
CA LEU A 90 3.05 -7.06 -7.56
C LEU A 90 2.35 -5.72 -7.81
N LYS A 91 3.07 -4.60 -7.78
CA LYS A 91 2.45 -3.27 -7.91
C LYS A 91 3.09 -2.41 -8.99
N GLY A 92 4.41 -2.34 -9.03
CA GLY A 92 5.15 -1.45 -9.93
C GLY A 92 4.99 -1.86 -11.39
N ILE A 93 5.31 -3.10 -11.72
CA ILE A 93 5.26 -3.60 -13.10
C ILE A 93 3.83 -3.57 -13.69
N PRO A 94 2.77 -4.06 -13.00
CA PRO A 94 1.41 -3.94 -13.50
C PRO A 94 1.01 -2.49 -13.78
N PHE A 95 1.33 -1.59 -12.84
CA PHE A 95 1.03 -0.17 -13.00
C PHE A 95 1.80 0.46 -14.18
N LEU A 96 3.10 0.19 -14.31
CA LEU A 96 3.93 0.75 -15.38
C LEU A 96 3.44 0.31 -16.75
N ARG A 97 3.13 -0.97 -16.93
CA ARG A 97 2.59 -1.46 -18.21
C ARG A 97 1.27 -0.81 -18.56
N TRP A 98 0.36 -0.75 -17.60
CA TRP A 98 -0.94 -0.12 -17.83
C TRP A 98 -0.81 1.36 -18.19
N ILE A 99 0.03 2.11 -17.45
CA ILE A 99 0.17 3.54 -17.71
C ILE A 99 0.90 3.84 -19.03
N GLU A 100 1.81 2.97 -19.48
CA GLU A 100 2.46 3.07 -20.78
C GLU A 100 1.46 2.91 -21.93
N GLU A 101 0.46 2.04 -21.77
CA GLU A 101 -0.59 1.83 -22.78
C GLU A 101 -1.53 3.04 -22.89
N ILE A 102 -1.93 3.63 -21.76
CA ILE A 102 -2.91 4.73 -21.75
C ILE A 102 -2.30 6.12 -21.92
N ASP A 103 -1.02 6.26 -21.65
CA ASP A 103 -0.27 7.53 -21.72
C ASP A 103 1.14 7.33 -22.33
N PRO A 104 1.23 6.89 -23.60
CA PRO A 104 2.52 6.62 -24.26
C PRO A 104 3.40 7.86 -24.43
N THR A 105 2.84 9.05 -24.27
CA THR A 105 3.55 10.33 -24.38
C THR A 105 4.04 10.89 -23.05
N THR A 106 3.86 10.15 -21.94
CA THR A 106 4.31 10.51 -20.59
C THR A 106 3.83 11.88 -20.08
N MET A 107 2.64 12.31 -20.52
CA MET A 107 2.07 13.63 -20.19
C MET A 107 1.20 13.59 -18.92
N ALA A 108 0.88 12.43 -18.41
CA ALA A 108 0.10 12.29 -17.18
C ALA A 108 0.89 12.78 -15.94
N THR A 109 0.16 13.31 -14.97
CA THR A 109 0.70 13.58 -13.64
C THR A 109 0.20 12.49 -12.69
N VAL A 110 1.12 11.78 -12.04
CA VAL A 110 0.81 10.76 -11.04
C VAL A 110 0.66 11.42 -9.68
N LEU A 111 -0.48 11.23 -9.04
CA LEU A 111 -0.77 11.70 -7.69
C LEU A 111 -0.48 10.58 -6.68
N LEU A 112 0.29 10.90 -5.64
CA LEU A 112 0.62 9.94 -4.57
C LEU A 112 0.10 10.44 -3.21
N PRO A 113 -0.49 9.56 -2.39
CA PRO A 113 -1.07 9.90 -1.09
C PRO A 113 -0.03 9.98 0.04
N LYS A 114 1.19 10.46 -0.24
CA LYS A 114 2.24 10.57 0.77
C LYS A 114 1.98 11.73 1.72
N SER A 115 2.26 11.50 3.01
CA SER A 115 2.13 12.47 4.08
C SER A 115 3.36 12.41 5.00
N ARG A 116 3.85 13.55 5.48
CA ARG A 116 4.94 13.62 6.48
C ARG A 116 4.58 12.93 7.79
N VAL A 117 3.31 12.84 8.12
CA VAL A 117 2.84 12.20 9.37
C VAL A 117 3.13 10.70 9.38
N GLU A 118 3.23 10.09 8.21
CA GLU A 118 3.38 8.64 8.04
C GLU A 118 4.74 8.24 7.43
N THR A 119 5.61 9.21 7.13
CA THR A 119 6.94 8.93 6.60
C THR A 119 8.03 9.58 7.46
N ASN A 120 9.15 8.89 7.65
CA ASN A 120 10.34 9.46 8.27
C ASN A 120 11.13 10.37 7.31
N PHE A 121 10.69 10.51 6.07
CA PHE A 121 11.39 11.30 5.07
C PHE A 121 10.97 12.76 5.18
N THR A 122 11.89 13.62 5.62
CA THR A 122 11.67 15.07 5.74
C THR A 122 11.83 15.82 4.42
N ASP A 123 12.51 15.23 3.44
CA ASP A 123 13.00 15.91 2.24
C ASP A 123 12.37 15.40 0.94
N ILE A 124 11.16 14.85 1.00
CA ILE A 124 10.44 14.48 -0.22
C ILE A 124 9.84 15.75 -0.83
N PRO A 125 10.17 16.09 -2.07
CA PRO A 125 9.61 17.25 -2.73
C PRO A 125 8.12 17.03 -3.02
N GLU A 126 7.33 18.10 -2.95
CA GLU A 126 5.91 18.04 -3.33
C GLU A 126 5.73 17.66 -4.80
N TYR A 127 6.65 18.13 -5.66
CA TYR A 127 6.69 17.82 -7.09
C TYR A 127 8.00 17.18 -7.50
N ILE A 128 7.91 16.16 -8.35
CA ILE A 128 9.03 15.54 -9.06
C ILE A 128 8.70 15.65 -10.55
N GLU A 129 9.53 16.33 -11.33
CA GLU A 129 9.26 16.60 -12.76
C GLU A 129 9.34 15.35 -13.63
N SER A 130 10.24 14.42 -13.31
CA SER A 130 10.38 13.12 -13.98
C SER A 130 10.76 12.05 -12.95
N CYS A 131 9.98 10.99 -12.88
CA CYS A 131 10.17 9.91 -11.93
C CYS A 131 10.24 8.57 -12.66
N GLU A 132 11.42 7.93 -12.66
CA GLU A 132 11.65 6.65 -13.30
C GLU A 132 10.69 5.54 -12.78
N TYR A 133 10.36 5.56 -11.48
CA TYR A 133 9.42 4.61 -10.86
C TYR A 133 7.97 4.78 -11.33
N HIS A 134 7.70 5.83 -12.08
CA HIS A 134 6.40 6.12 -12.67
C HIS A 134 6.50 6.33 -14.19
N GLY A 135 7.52 5.72 -14.83
CA GLY A 135 7.74 5.76 -16.27
C GLY A 135 7.98 7.18 -16.77
N GLU A 136 8.92 7.89 -16.15
CA GLU A 136 9.36 9.26 -16.47
C GLU A 136 8.25 10.32 -16.38
N ARG A 137 7.17 10.04 -15.66
CA ARG A 137 6.06 10.96 -15.47
C ARG A 137 6.28 11.87 -14.27
N ARG A 138 5.65 13.05 -14.34
CA ARG A 138 5.57 13.96 -13.21
C ARG A 138 4.83 13.29 -12.04
N VAL A 139 5.37 13.47 -10.83
CA VAL A 139 4.73 13.04 -9.59
C VAL A 139 4.35 14.26 -8.76
N TRP A 140 3.15 14.25 -8.22
CA TRP A 140 2.66 15.28 -7.32
C TRP A 140 2.13 14.65 -6.02
N GLN A 141 2.55 15.20 -4.89
CA GLN A 141 2.22 14.75 -3.55
C GLN A 141 1.52 15.87 -2.76
N PRO A 142 0.29 16.23 -3.12
CA PRO A 142 -0.36 17.46 -2.61
C PRO A 142 -0.70 17.39 -1.12
N LEU A 143 -0.78 16.19 -0.54
CA LEU A 143 -1.09 16.01 0.87
C LEU A 143 0.16 15.88 1.75
N PHE A 144 1.35 16.12 1.19
CA PHE A 144 2.59 15.89 1.93
C PHE A 144 2.67 16.68 3.25
N ASN A 145 2.18 17.91 3.26
CA ASN A 145 2.23 18.82 4.41
C ASN A 145 0.98 18.84 5.29
N ILE A 146 -0.05 18.05 4.99
CA ILE A 146 -1.26 18.02 5.82
C ILE A 146 -1.00 17.24 7.13
N ASN A 147 -1.68 17.65 8.18
CA ASN A 147 -1.70 16.93 9.45
C ASN A 147 -2.86 15.91 9.50
N ILE A 148 -2.87 15.08 10.55
CA ILE A 148 -3.89 14.03 10.73
C ILE A 148 -5.31 14.59 10.81
N ASN A 149 -5.51 15.77 11.39
CA ASN A 149 -6.85 16.38 11.50
C ASN A 149 -7.35 16.85 10.14
N GLN A 150 -6.48 17.44 9.33
CA GLN A 150 -6.80 17.85 7.96
C GLN A 150 -7.12 16.63 7.08
N ARG A 151 -6.33 15.55 7.20
CA ARG A 151 -6.63 14.29 6.52
C ARG A 151 -7.99 13.73 6.92
N ASN A 152 -8.28 13.69 8.23
CA ASN A 152 -9.55 13.16 8.73
C ASN A 152 -10.74 14.04 8.34
N ALA A 153 -10.56 15.36 8.20
CA ALA A 153 -11.58 16.25 7.66
C ALA A 153 -11.92 15.91 6.20
N LEU A 154 -10.91 15.64 5.36
CA LEU A 154 -11.14 15.17 3.98
C LEU A 154 -11.91 13.84 3.94
N LEU A 155 -11.57 12.89 4.82
CA LEU A 155 -12.33 11.64 4.92
C LEU A 155 -13.80 11.88 5.32
N ALA A 156 -14.03 12.74 6.30
CA ALA A 156 -15.39 13.10 6.73
C ALA A 156 -16.19 13.75 5.59
N HIS A 157 -15.57 14.61 4.77
CA HIS A 157 -16.21 15.19 3.58
C HIS A 157 -16.56 14.15 2.51
N ALA A 158 -15.80 13.05 2.45
CA ALA A 158 -16.11 11.89 1.61
C ALA A 158 -17.19 10.96 2.23
N GLY A 159 -17.69 11.26 3.44
CA GLY A 159 -18.63 10.42 4.18
C GLY A 159 -17.96 9.17 4.79
N LEU A 160 -16.65 9.19 4.99
CA LEU A 160 -15.89 8.06 5.49
C LEU A 160 -15.35 8.31 6.90
N ASN A 161 -15.32 7.26 7.70
CA ASN A 161 -14.60 7.25 8.97
C ASN A 161 -13.16 6.78 8.75
N PRO A 162 -12.18 7.35 9.48
CA PRO A 162 -10.83 6.87 9.42
C PRO A 162 -10.73 5.39 9.84
N LEU A 163 -10.03 4.60 9.05
CA LEU A 163 -9.65 3.24 9.44
C LEU A 163 -8.70 3.32 10.64
N PRO A 164 -8.86 2.45 11.65
CA PRO A 164 -7.97 2.39 12.81
C PRO A 164 -6.63 1.69 12.53
N TYR A 165 -6.42 1.25 11.30
CA TYR A 165 -5.26 0.50 10.83
C TYR A 165 -4.79 1.01 9.46
N PRO A 166 -3.54 0.73 9.07
CA PRO A 166 -3.05 1.03 7.73
C PRO A 166 -3.72 0.14 6.67
N SER A 167 -3.38 0.35 5.40
CA SER A 167 -3.84 -0.52 4.32
C SER A 167 -3.51 -1.99 4.58
N GLN A 168 -4.47 -2.85 4.27
CA GLN A 168 -4.34 -4.30 4.35
C GLN A 168 -4.25 -4.96 2.95
N GLU A 169 -3.79 -4.21 1.95
CA GLU A 169 -3.56 -4.73 0.59
C GLU A 169 -2.48 -5.81 0.51
N CYS A 170 -1.68 -5.96 1.59
CA CYS A 170 -0.74 -7.06 1.81
C CYS A 170 -0.86 -7.50 3.26
N ALA A 171 -1.22 -8.77 3.52
CA ALA A 171 -1.39 -9.28 4.87
C ALA A 171 -0.93 -10.75 5.00
N PRO A 172 0.10 -10.99 5.80
CA PRO A 172 0.97 -9.99 6.43
C PRO A 172 1.93 -9.32 5.44
N CYS A 173 2.27 -8.07 5.71
CA CYS A 173 3.34 -7.37 5.01
C CYS A 173 4.66 -7.53 5.77
N ILE A 174 5.79 -7.63 5.08
CA ILE A 174 7.14 -7.61 5.71
C ILE A 174 7.39 -6.37 6.56
N ASN A 175 6.65 -5.29 6.28
CA ASN A 175 6.66 -4.05 7.03
C ASN A 175 5.47 -3.94 8.01
N SER A 176 4.81 -5.05 8.35
CA SER A 176 3.70 -5.04 9.30
C SER A 176 4.13 -4.46 10.64
N THR A 177 3.28 -3.61 11.20
CA THR A 177 3.42 -3.13 12.58
C THR A 177 2.93 -4.20 13.56
N VAL A 178 3.30 -4.07 14.83
CA VAL A 178 2.73 -4.92 15.90
C VAL A 178 1.19 -4.89 15.86
N MET A 179 0.61 -3.71 15.64
CA MET A 179 -0.85 -3.58 15.55
C MET A 179 -1.44 -4.29 14.33
N SER A 180 -0.76 -4.26 13.18
CA SER A 180 -1.19 -4.98 11.98
C SER A 180 -1.12 -6.50 12.18
N LEU A 181 -0.07 -7.00 12.85
CA LEU A 181 0.06 -8.43 13.18
C LEU A 181 -1.06 -8.92 14.09
N ARG A 182 -1.51 -8.11 15.06
CA ARG A 182 -2.64 -8.43 15.94
C ARG A 182 -3.99 -8.56 15.22
N GLN A 183 -4.08 -8.03 14.02
CA GLN A 183 -5.33 -7.99 13.24
C GLN A 183 -5.39 -9.05 12.15
N LEU A 184 -4.34 -9.88 12.02
CA LEU A 184 -4.36 -10.98 11.06
C LEU A 184 -5.49 -11.95 11.37
N SER A 185 -6.24 -12.32 10.34
CA SER A 185 -7.24 -13.37 10.47
C SER A 185 -6.58 -14.75 10.62
N ALA A 186 -7.32 -15.71 11.14
CA ALA A 186 -6.84 -17.08 11.19
C ALA A 186 -6.45 -17.60 9.79
N LYS A 187 -7.20 -17.21 8.77
CA LYS A 187 -6.93 -17.58 7.38
C LYS A 187 -5.62 -16.98 6.85
N ASP A 188 -5.34 -15.71 7.15
CA ASP A 188 -4.07 -15.06 6.75
C ASP A 188 -2.88 -15.70 7.48
N ILE A 189 -3.05 -16.09 8.75
CA ILE A 189 -2.04 -16.79 9.54
C ILE A 189 -1.75 -18.17 8.92
N GLU A 190 -2.77 -18.98 8.68
CA GLU A 190 -2.63 -20.33 8.13
C GLU A 190 -2.03 -20.30 6.71
N LYS A 191 -2.46 -19.35 5.86
CA LYS A 191 -1.89 -19.14 4.52
C LYS A 191 -0.39 -18.85 4.61
N THR A 192 0.01 -18.01 5.55
CA THR A 192 1.42 -17.65 5.73
C THR A 192 2.22 -18.82 6.28
N ALA A 193 1.67 -19.55 7.28
CA ALA A 193 2.33 -20.72 7.87
C ALA A 193 2.60 -21.80 6.82
N ALA A 194 1.64 -22.06 5.93
CA ALA A 194 1.81 -23.04 4.86
C ALA A 194 2.99 -22.68 3.92
N LEU A 195 3.17 -21.38 3.61
CA LEU A 195 4.30 -20.94 2.78
C LEU A 195 5.63 -20.95 3.55
N GLU A 196 5.62 -20.66 4.85
CA GLU A 196 6.82 -20.78 5.70
C GLU A 196 7.29 -22.24 5.79
N ASP A 197 6.37 -23.18 5.89
CA ASP A 197 6.65 -24.62 5.88
C ASP A 197 7.19 -25.09 4.51
N GLU A 198 6.60 -24.62 3.42
CA GLU A 198 7.04 -24.96 2.06
C GLU A 198 8.45 -24.46 1.77
N LEU A 199 8.78 -23.26 2.22
CA LEU A 199 10.10 -22.64 1.99
C LEU A 199 11.13 -22.99 3.06
N GLU A 200 10.73 -23.68 4.12
CA GLU A 200 11.56 -23.94 5.32
C GLU A 200 12.21 -22.65 5.88
N MET A 201 11.50 -21.51 5.77
CA MET A 201 11.99 -20.22 6.24
C MET A 201 10.87 -19.32 6.77
N PRO A 202 11.11 -18.54 7.84
CA PRO A 202 10.12 -17.62 8.36
C PRO A 202 10.02 -16.35 7.51
N LEU A 203 8.81 -15.80 7.37
CA LEU A 203 8.56 -14.51 6.73
C LEU A 203 9.22 -13.35 7.48
N PHE A 204 9.15 -13.40 8.82
CA PHE A 204 9.72 -12.36 9.68
C PHE A 204 11.02 -12.88 10.33
N PRO A 205 12.13 -12.13 10.22
CA PRO A 205 13.37 -12.49 10.89
C PRO A 205 13.16 -12.55 12.40
N PRO A 206 13.59 -13.63 13.10
CA PRO A 206 13.37 -13.77 14.55
C PRO A 206 13.92 -12.61 15.39
N GLN A 207 15.05 -12.01 14.99
CA GLN A 207 15.64 -10.85 15.66
C GLN A 207 14.69 -9.64 15.69
N ASP A 208 13.82 -9.53 14.72
CA ASP A 208 12.84 -8.45 14.62
C ASP A 208 11.61 -8.69 15.51
N CYS A 209 11.33 -9.93 15.83
CA CYS A 209 10.12 -10.37 16.53
C CYS A 209 10.42 -10.93 17.93
N GLY A 210 11.46 -10.41 18.61
CA GLY A 210 11.80 -10.84 19.97
C GLY A 210 12.29 -12.29 20.10
N GLY A 211 12.79 -12.87 19.01
CA GLY A 211 13.21 -14.26 18.91
C GLY A 211 12.12 -15.23 18.42
N ALA A 212 10.90 -14.73 18.18
CA ALA A 212 9.81 -15.55 17.63
C ALA A 212 10.12 -15.93 16.16
N SER A 213 9.92 -17.21 15.82
CA SER A 213 10.13 -17.76 14.48
C SER A 213 8.85 -18.43 13.99
N GLY A 214 8.46 -18.12 12.76
CA GLY A 214 7.20 -18.53 12.14
C GLY A 214 6.01 -17.69 12.57
N ILE A 215 5.03 -17.56 11.68
CA ILE A 215 3.92 -16.59 11.83
C ILE A 215 3.10 -16.80 13.09
N HIS A 216 2.86 -18.04 13.51
CA HIS A 216 2.11 -18.33 14.77
C HIS A 216 2.83 -17.75 15.99
N ALA A 217 4.15 -17.97 16.10
CA ALA A 217 4.95 -17.42 17.19
C ALA A 217 5.06 -15.90 17.12
N VAL A 218 5.14 -15.32 15.91
CA VAL A 218 5.19 -13.88 15.68
C VAL A 218 3.87 -13.21 16.10
N VAL A 219 2.73 -13.80 15.79
CA VAL A 219 1.41 -13.27 16.21
C VAL A 219 1.26 -13.38 17.73
N ALA A 220 1.67 -14.49 18.34
CA ALA A 220 1.66 -14.64 19.80
C ALA A 220 2.57 -13.60 20.48
N TRP A 221 3.79 -13.39 19.98
CA TRP A 221 4.67 -12.34 20.44
C TRP A 221 4.05 -10.95 20.28
N ALA A 222 3.41 -10.67 19.14
CA ALA A 222 2.79 -9.37 18.89
C ALA A 222 1.66 -9.05 19.87
N ALA A 223 0.99 -10.04 20.44
CA ALA A 223 -0.08 -9.84 21.43
C ALA A 223 0.42 -9.06 22.65
N ASP A 224 1.65 -9.33 23.10
CA ASP A 224 2.25 -8.73 24.30
C ASP A 224 3.30 -7.65 24.00
N ALA A 225 3.73 -7.48 22.74
CA ALA A 225 4.77 -6.54 22.35
C ALA A 225 4.31 -5.08 22.47
N ASP A 226 5.24 -4.16 22.78
CA ASP A 226 4.94 -2.72 22.76
C ASP A 226 4.57 -2.27 21.33
N PRO A 227 3.37 -1.73 21.09
CA PRO A 227 2.95 -1.28 19.78
C PRO A 227 3.75 -0.06 19.27
N ASN A 228 4.44 0.65 20.17
CA ASN A 228 5.28 1.81 19.84
C ASN A 228 6.76 1.45 19.66
N ARG A 229 7.11 0.17 19.63
CA ARG A 229 8.50 -0.27 19.47
C ARG A 229 9.15 0.40 18.25
N PRO A 230 10.35 1.00 18.42
CA PRO A 230 11.08 1.59 17.30
C PRO A 230 11.35 0.57 16.17
N GLY A 231 11.26 1.00 14.93
CA GLY A 231 11.47 0.14 13.76
C GLY A 231 10.19 -0.50 13.18
N TYR A 232 9.05 -0.42 13.88
CA TYR A 232 7.76 -0.99 13.46
C TYR A 232 6.67 0.06 13.23
N ARG A 233 7.06 1.32 13.04
CA ARG A 233 6.09 2.44 12.96
C ARG A 233 5.60 2.74 11.54
N PHE A 234 6.22 2.18 10.50
CA PHE A 234 6.02 2.68 9.14
C PHE A 234 5.73 1.54 8.18
N GLY A 235 4.75 1.76 7.32
CA GLY A 235 4.42 0.88 6.23
C GLY A 235 5.51 0.75 5.16
N CYS A 236 5.16 0.22 4.01
CA CYS A 236 6.07 -0.04 2.91
C CYS A 236 6.80 1.24 2.46
N SER A 237 8.13 1.25 2.56
CA SER A 237 8.99 2.36 2.11
C SER A 237 9.54 2.17 0.69
N ALA A 238 9.15 1.11 0.00
CA ALA A 238 9.60 0.84 -1.36
C ALA A 238 9.16 1.95 -2.32
N ALA A 239 9.95 2.23 -3.35
CA ALA A 239 9.69 3.24 -4.37
C ALA A 239 8.34 3.03 -5.07
N PHE A 240 7.94 1.76 -5.27
CA PHE A 240 6.62 1.36 -5.77
C PHE A 240 5.64 1.04 -4.63
N GLY A 241 6.00 1.43 -3.43
CA GLY A 241 5.22 1.13 -2.24
C GLY A 241 3.81 1.64 -2.29
N CYS A 242 3.08 1.21 -1.30
CA CYS A 242 1.64 1.40 -1.12
C CYS A 242 1.20 2.85 -1.04
N GLY A 243 1.82 3.81 -1.65
CA GLY A 243 1.36 5.20 -1.53
C GLY A 243 1.17 5.66 -0.07
N CYS A 244 1.77 4.93 0.86
CA CYS A 244 1.68 5.19 2.28
C CYS A 244 2.61 6.30 2.69
#